data_39da96dca41b0c6505283bb19f3646f4
#
_entry.id   39da96dca41b0c6505283bb19f3646f4
#
_cell.length_a   1.000
_cell.length_b   1.000
_cell.length_c   1.000
_cell.angle_alpha   90.00
_cell.angle_beta   90.00
_cell.angle_gamma   90.00
#
_symmetry.space_group_name_H-M   'P 1'
#
loop_
_entity.id
_entity.type
_entity.pdbx_description
1 polymer ?
#
loop_
_entity_poly.entity_id
_entity_poly.type
_entity_poly.pdbx_seq_one_letter_code
_entity_poly.pdbx_strand_id
1 'polypeptide(L)'
;MHWPPEFGKVFMMLQDGFSRRFHYLRLSVTEACNFRCTYCLPDGYRPDGRKSFLTVDEIRRVATTFAELGVKKIRLTGGEPSMRRDLPAIIETVANISGIENVAMTTNGYRLKERAQQWFDAGLRSLNVSIDSLDPRQFQLITGENKLAEILAGLDVAQQAGFRKIKVNTVLLKNLNDHELSQFLFWLKNQPIQLRLIELMQTGAMDARFQKHHQSGLPVKARLLREGWIQQNRELTDGPAEVFSHPDYQGQIGLIMPYSKDFCANCNRLRISSIGKLHLCLFGEEGVPLRDLLQTDEQNNELQSRILQGLTHKRETHFLHDGDSGVTPHLASIGG
;
A
#
# COMPACT_ATOMS: atom_id res chain seq x y z
N MET A 1 -13.35 25.23 47.04
CA MET A 1 -13.28 25.21 45.57
C MET A 1 -12.70 23.86 45.16
N HIS A 2 -13.57 22.92 44.76
CA HIS A 2 -13.15 21.60 44.27
C HIS A 2 -13.09 21.67 42.76
N TRP A 3 -11.91 21.55 42.19
CA TRP A 3 -11.69 21.35 40.75
C TRP A 3 -12.07 19.91 40.42
N PRO A 4 -12.95 19.65 39.41
CA PRO A 4 -13.19 18.28 38.99
C PRO A 4 -11.95 17.71 38.32
N PRO A 5 -11.62 16.41 38.51
CA PRO A 5 -10.52 15.79 37.84
C PRO A 5 -10.80 15.77 36.32
N GLU A 6 -9.88 16.33 35.52
CA GLU A 6 -9.83 16.09 34.07
C GLU A 6 -9.74 14.56 33.86
N PHE A 7 -10.82 13.97 33.41
CA PHE A 7 -10.79 12.60 32.89
C PHE A 7 -9.85 12.62 31.66
N GLY A 8 -8.62 12.19 31.88
CA GLY A 8 -7.68 11.97 30.81
C GLY A 8 -8.35 11.09 29.73
N LYS A 9 -8.42 11.59 28.50
CA LYS A 9 -8.83 10.79 27.35
C LYS A 9 -7.96 9.53 27.34
N VAL A 10 -8.53 8.40 27.73
CA VAL A 10 -7.90 7.10 27.51
C VAL A 10 -7.83 6.95 26.00
N PHE A 11 -6.66 7.21 25.44
CA PHE A 11 -6.42 6.92 24.02
C PHE A 11 -6.57 5.41 23.83
N MET A 12 -7.72 4.99 23.36
CA MET A 12 -7.92 3.61 22.92
C MET A 12 -7.03 3.38 21.72
N MET A 13 -5.91 2.65 21.92
CA MET A 13 -4.97 2.36 20.86
C MET A 13 -5.46 1.17 20.03
N LEU A 14 -5.33 1.27 18.72
CA LEU A 14 -5.55 0.15 17.81
C LEU A 14 -4.48 -0.94 18.08
N GLN A 15 -4.87 -1.94 18.86
CA GLN A 15 -4.03 -3.08 19.23
C GLN A 15 -4.85 -4.36 19.12
N ASP A 16 -4.28 -5.42 18.51
CA ASP A 16 -4.93 -6.73 18.43
C ASP A 16 -4.55 -7.64 19.59
N GLY A 17 -5.14 -8.85 19.62
CA GLY A 17 -4.89 -9.87 20.64
C GLY A 17 -3.43 -10.38 20.70
N PHE A 18 -2.59 -10.03 19.72
CA PHE A 18 -1.17 -10.39 19.62
C PHE A 18 -0.25 -9.21 19.95
N SER A 19 -0.76 -8.16 20.59
CA SER A 19 -0.05 -6.94 20.97
C SER A 19 0.53 -6.13 19.80
N ARG A 20 0.08 -6.37 18.57
CA ARG A 20 0.46 -5.58 17.40
C ARG A 20 -0.30 -4.26 17.38
N ARG A 21 0.40 -3.15 17.16
CA ARG A 21 -0.17 -1.80 17.11
C ARG A 21 -0.29 -1.31 15.66
N PHE A 22 -1.42 -0.66 15.34
CA PHE A 22 -1.74 -0.25 13.96
C PHE A 22 -1.68 1.26 13.80
N HIS A 23 -0.55 1.76 13.34
CA HIS A 23 -0.32 3.18 13.06
C HIS A 23 -0.45 3.53 11.57
N TYR A 24 -0.81 2.54 10.73
CA TYR A 24 -0.80 2.67 9.30
C TYR A 24 -2.09 2.11 8.68
N LEU A 25 -2.87 3.01 8.05
CA LEU A 25 -4.07 2.65 7.30
C LEU A 25 -3.80 2.67 5.79
N ARG A 26 -4.23 1.64 5.08
CA ARG A 26 -4.36 1.64 3.62
C ARG A 26 -5.82 1.90 3.28
N LEU A 27 -6.09 2.96 2.54
CA LEU A 27 -7.43 3.39 2.17
C LEU A 27 -7.57 3.29 0.64
N SER A 28 -8.33 2.31 0.18
CA SER A 28 -8.70 2.19 -1.22
C SER A 28 -9.74 3.25 -1.56
N VAL A 29 -9.46 4.09 -2.55
CA VAL A 29 -10.38 5.15 -2.96
C VAL A 29 -11.18 4.77 -4.21
N THR A 30 -10.76 3.70 -4.92
CA THR A 30 -11.41 3.19 -6.13
C THR A 30 -10.98 1.75 -6.39
N GLU A 31 -11.78 0.97 -7.10
CA GLU A 31 -11.37 -0.33 -7.69
C GLU A 31 -10.97 -0.17 -9.16
N ALA A 32 -11.33 0.96 -9.79
CA ALA A 32 -11.00 1.21 -11.19
C ALA A 32 -9.48 1.29 -11.40
N CYS A 33 -9.00 0.62 -12.45
CA CYS A 33 -7.62 0.68 -12.90
C CYS A 33 -7.59 0.73 -14.43
N ASN A 34 -6.69 1.52 -14.97
CA ASN A 34 -6.46 1.63 -16.40
C ASN A 34 -5.42 0.63 -16.92
N PHE A 35 -4.70 -0.08 -16.03
CA PHE A 35 -3.76 -1.15 -16.39
C PHE A 35 -4.40 -2.53 -16.28
N ARG A 36 -3.79 -3.53 -16.93
CA ARG A 36 -4.21 -4.93 -16.94
C ARG A 36 -3.07 -5.85 -16.52
N CYS A 37 -2.44 -5.50 -15.39
CA CYS A 37 -1.30 -6.27 -14.89
C CYS A 37 -1.68 -7.74 -14.73
N THR A 38 -0.86 -8.63 -15.31
CA THR A 38 -1.11 -10.07 -15.42
C THR A 38 -1.34 -10.77 -14.08
N TYR A 39 -0.78 -10.21 -12.99
CA TYR A 39 -0.88 -10.75 -11.64
C TYR A 39 -1.97 -10.07 -10.78
N CYS A 40 -2.64 -9.00 -11.28
CA CYS A 40 -3.60 -8.22 -10.50
C CYS A 40 -4.99 -8.19 -11.13
N LEU A 41 -5.13 -7.57 -12.31
CA LEU A 41 -6.39 -7.42 -13.06
C LEU A 41 -6.18 -7.79 -14.54
N PRO A 42 -5.90 -9.07 -14.87
CA PRO A 42 -5.56 -9.48 -16.24
C PRO A 42 -6.66 -9.21 -17.26
N ASP A 43 -7.92 -9.28 -16.83
CA ASP A 43 -9.08 -9.00 -17.69
C ASP A 43 -9.49 -7.51 -17.69
N GLY A 44 -8.71 -6.66 -16.98
CA GLY A 44 -9.02 -5.25 -16.77
C GLY A 44 -10.18 -5.03 -15.78
N TYR A 45 -10.38 -3.78 -15.42
CA TYR A 45 -11.48 -3.39 -14.54
C TYR A 45 -12.81 -3.43 -15.31
N ARG A 46 -13.79 -4.11 -14.74
CA ARG A 46 -15.17 -4.11 -15.23
C ARG A 46 -16.06 -3.44 -14.20
N PRO A 47 -16.70 -2.30 -14.52
CA PRO A 47 -17.60 -1.65 -13.60
C PRO A 47 -18.74 -2.58 -13.19
N ASP A 48 -18.92 -2.80 -11.91
CA ASP A 48 -20.15 -3.34 -11.35
C ASP A 48 -21.04 -2.13 -11.02
N GLY A 49 -22.04 -1.86 -11.87
CA GLY A 49 -22.92 -0.69 -11.81
C GLY A 49 -23.69 -0.53 -10.47
N ARG A 50 -23.52 -1.44 -9.53
CA ARG A 50 -24.14 -1.45 -8.21
C ARG A 50 -23.28 -0.82 -7.11
N LYS A 51 -21.97 -0.60 -7.36
CA LYS A 51 -21.04 -0.12 -6.34
C LYS A 51 -20.73 1.36 -6.54
N SER A 52 -21.07 2.19 -5.57
CA SER A 52 -20.53 3.55 -5.44
C SER A 52 -19.35 3.55 -4.50
N PHE A 53 -18.24 4.20 -4.90
CA PHE A 53 -17.07 4.39 -4.04
C PHE A 53 -17.36 5.42 -2.94
N LEU A 54 -16.58 5.36 -1.87
CA LEU A 54 -16.66 6.34 -0.78
C LEU A 54 -16.52 7.77 -1.31
N THR A 55 -17.37 8.66 -0.84
CA THR A 55 -17.31 10.10 -1.10
C THR A 55 -16.15 10.74 -0.32
N VAL A 56 -15.81 11.98 -0.63
CA VAL A 56 -14.79 12.74 0.12
C VAL A 56 -15.17 12.86 1.60
N ASP A 57 -16.45 13.11 1.90
CA ASP A 57 -16.94 13.21 3.27
C ASP A 57 -16.88 11.89 4.04
N GLU A 58 -17.26 10.77 3.40
CA GLU A 58 -17.10 9.44 3.99
C GLU A 58 -15.63 9.10 4.24
N ILE A 59 -14.72 9.49 3.33
CA ILE A 59 -13.26 9.34 3.49
C ILE A 59 -12.76 10.19 4.65
N ARG A 60 -13.25 11.44 4.79
CA ARG A 60 -12.91 12.30 5.93
C ARG A 60 -13.27 11.64 7.24
N ARG A 61 -14.50 11.13 7.37
CA ARG A 61 -14.98 10.46 8.61
C ARG A 61 -14.13 9.25 8.95
N VAL A 62 -13.89 8.36 8.00
CA VAL A 62 -12.99 7.21 8.18
C VAL A 62 -11.62 7.67 8.67
N ALA A 63 -11.00 8.63 7.97
CA ALA A 63 -9.65 9.06 8.27
C ALA A 63 -9.55 9.75 9.63
N THR A 64 -10.55 10.55 10.02
CA THR A 64 -10.65 11.19 11.34
C THR A 64 -10.75 10.15 12.44
N THR A 65 -11.66 9.19 12.32
CA THR A 65 -11.82 8.10 13.30
C THR A 65 -10.52 7.31 13.50
N PHE A 66 -9.84 6.95 12.41
CA PHE A 66 -8.57 6.24 12.51
C PHE A 66 -7.44 7.10 13.09
N ALA A 67 -7.42 8.41 12.83
CA ALA A 67 -6.47 9.34 13.45
C ALA A 67 -6.68 9.42 14.97
N GLU A 68 -7.92 9.52 15.43
CA GLU A 68 -8.28 9.51 16.85
C GLU A 68 -7.89 8.20 17.55
N LEU A 69 -7.94 7.07 16.82
CA LEU A 69 -7.48 5.75 17.29
C LEU A 69 -5.95 5.56 17.16
N GLY A 70 -5.19 6.61 16.80
CA GLY A 70 -3.73 6.62 16.79
C GLY A 70 -3.06 6.25 15.48
N VAL A 71 -3.80 6.20 14.37
CA VAL A 71 -3.19 6.09 13.02
C VAL A 71 -2.50 7.40 12.67
N LYS A 72 -1.24 7.30 12.29
CA LYS A 72 -0.37 8.44 11.92
C LYS A 72 -0.11 8.53 10.42
N LYS A 73 -0.34 7.44 9.70
CA LYS A 73 -0.07 7.34 8.26
C LYS A 73 -1.25 6.77 7.52
N ILE A 74 -1.70 7.49 6.50
CA ILE A 74 -2.72 6.99 5.57
C ILE A 74 -2.09 6.85 4.18
N ARG A 75 -2.30 5.67 3.56
CA ARG A 75 -1.92 5.44 2.18
C ARG A 75 -3.15 5.33 1.31
N LEU A 76 -3.32 6.28 0.43
CA LEU A 76 -4.31 6.23 -0.63
C LEU A 76 -3.89 5.18 -1.68
N THR A 77 -4.81 4.32 -2.03
CA THR A 77 -4.58 3.20 -2.94
C THR A 77 -5.89 2.84 -3.65
N GLY A 78 -5.94 1.67 -4.30
CA GLY A 78 -7.14 1.19 -4.98
C GLY A 78 -6.76 0.25 -6.11
N GLY A 79 -7.49 0.32 -7.21
CA GLY A 79 -6.96 0.01 -8.54
C GLY A 79 -5.90 1.06 -8.87
N GLU A 80 -6.29 2.15 -9.52
CA GLU A 80 -5.40 3.30 -9.71
C GLU A 80 -6.06 4.58 -9.15
N PRO A 81 -5.54 5.15 -8.04
CA PRO A 81 -6.13 6.33 -7.40
C PRO A 81 -6.27 7.54 -8.33
N SER A 82 -5.34 7.72 -9.28
CA SER A 82 -5.35 8.84 -10.21
C SER A 82 -6.49 8.81 -11.23
N MET A 83 -7.25 7.71 -11.28
CA MET A 83 -8.50 7.61 -12.04
C MET A 83 -9.62 8.46 -11.42
N ARG A 84 -9.56 8.75 -10.12
CA ARG A 84 -10.52 9.64 -9.45
C ARG A 84 -10.24 11.09 -9.79
N ARG A 85 -11.28 11.81 -10.25
CA ARG A 85 -11.16 13.24 -10.59
C ARG A 85 -10.98 14.11 -9.34
N ASP A 86 -11.57 13.69 -8.23
CA ASP A 86 -11.55 14.37 -6.93
C ASP A 86 -10.36 13.94 -6.05
N LEU A 87 -9.37 13.20 -6.60
CA LEU A 87 -8.18 12.76 -5.85
C LEU A 87 -7.45 13.92 -5.14
N PRO A 88 -7.25 15.12 -5.74
CA PRO A 88 -6.60 16.23 -5.03
C PRO A 88 -7.38 16.65 -3.77
N ALA A 89 -8.71 16.73 -3.85
CA ALA A 89 -9.56 17.04 -2.68
C ALA A 89 -9.47 15.94 -1.60
N ILE A 90 -9.40 14.67 -1.99
CA ILE A 90 -9.18 13.56 -1.05
C ILE A 90 -7.82 13.71 -0.34
N ILE A 91 -6.76 14.00 -1.08
CA ILE A 91 -5.41 14.19 -0.51
C ILE A 91 -5.43 15.34 0.51
N GLU A 92 -5.97 16.49 0.11
CA GLU A 92 -6.07 17.69 0.97
C GLU A 92 -6.90 17.41 2.23
N THR A 93 -8.05 16.78 2.07
CA THR A 93 -8.92 16.40 3.18
C THR A 93 -8.17 15.54 4.19
N VAL A 94 -7.49 14.49 3.73
CA VAL A 94 -6.76 13.57 4.61
C VAL A 94 -5.53 14.23 5.22
N ALA A 95 -4.83 15.10 4.48
CA ALA A 95 -3.64 15.81 4.97
C ALA A 95 -3.93 16.83 6.06
N ASN A 96 -5.15 17.38 6.09
CA ASN A 96 -5.58 18.37 7.08
C ASN A 96 -6.17 17.74 8.36
N ILE A 97 -6.26 16.42 8.46
CA ILE A 97 -6.75 15.74 9.67
C ILE A 97 -5.67 15.78 10.76
N SER A 98 -6.04 16.31 11.93
CA SER A 98 -5.16 16.32 13.10
C SER A 98 -4.74 14.89 13.49
N GLY A 99 -3.45 14.68 13.76
CA GLY A 99 -2.89 13.37 14.09
C GLY A 99 -2.35 12.59 12.88
N ILE A 100 -2.70 12.95 11.64
CA ILE A 100 -2.12 12.35 10.44
C ILE A 100 -0.80 13.05 10.10
N GLU A 101 0.30 12.34 10.24
CA GLU A 101 1.65 12.85 10.00
C GLU A 101 2.13 12.62 8.55
N ASN A 102 1.57 11.63 7.86
CA ASN A 102 2.01 11.26 6.51
C ASN A 102 0.88 10.75 5.63
N VAL A 103 0.57 11.49 4.57
CA VAL A 103 -0.26 11.00 3.47
C VAL A 103 0.63 10.44 2.38
N ALA A 104 0.40 9.18 2.04
CA ALA A 104 1.14 8.46 1.02
C ALA A 104 0.19 7.96 -0.08
N MET A 105 0.71 7.67 -1.27
CA MET A 105 -0.07 7.07 -2.35
C MET A 105 0.68 5.90 -2.99
N THR A 106 -0.07 4.88 -3.42
CA THR A 106 0.41 3.86 -4.36
C THR A 106 -0.26 4.10 -5.70
N THR A 107 0.52 4.19 -6.77
CA THR A 107 0.05 4.48 -8.13
C THR A 107 0.85 3.68 -9.16
N ASN A 108 0.24 3.39 -10.30
CA ASN A 108 0.95 2.88 -11.48
C ASN A 108 1.74 3.97 -12.22
N GLY A 109 1.65 5.22 -11.77
CA GLY A 109 2.41 6.33 -12.32
C GLY A 109 1.83 6.96 -13.60
N TYR A 110 0.73 6.46 -14.09
CA TYR A 110 0.10 6.87 -15.36
C TYR A 110 -0.09 8.41 -15.50
N ARG A 111 -0.40 9.12 -14.42
CA ARG A 111 -0.54 10.59 -14.42
C ARG A 111 0.54 11.33 -13.63
N LEU A 112 1.60 10.64 -13.22
CA LEU A 112 2.59 11.20 -12.31
C LEU A 112 3.27 12.43 -12.92
N LYS A 113 3.66 12.36 -14.20
CA LYS A 113 4.30 13.47 -14.92
C LYS A 113 3.45 14.74 -14.92
N GLU A 114 2.14 14.61 -15.06
CA GLU A 114 1.21 15.74 -15.20
C GLU A 114 0.74 16.28 -13.85
N ARG A 115 0.68 15.44 -12.80
CA ARG A 115 -0.04 15.72 -11.57
C ARG A 115 0.81 15.73 -10.30
N ALA A 116 2.08 15.37 -10.37
CA ALA A 116 2.93 15.27 -9.18
C ALA A 116 2.95 16.56 -8.35
N GLN A 117 3.11 17.73 -9.00
CA GLN A 117 3.10 19.01 -8.31
C GLN A 117 1.77 19.26 -7.61
N GLN A 118 0.65 19.08 -8.31
CA GLN A 118 -0.69 19.26 -7.74
C GLN A 118 -0.93 18.37 -6.50
N TRP A 119 -0.49 17.12 -6.57
CA TRP A 119 -0.64 16.20 -5.44
C TRP A 119 0.26 16.57 -4.26
N PHE A 120 1.47 17.05 -4.54
CA PHE A 120 2.38 17.56 -3.51
C PHE A 120 1.80 18.77 -2.80
N ASP A 121 1.26 19.74 -3.56
CA ASP A 121 0.64 20.96 -3.03
C ASP A 121 -0.61 20.64 -2.19
N ALA A 122 -1.39 19.63 -2.60
CA ALA A 122 -2.53 19.12 -1.83
C ALA A 122 -2.15 18.39 -0.52
N GLY A 123 -0.86 18.14 -0.27
CA GLY A 123 -0.39 17.54 0.99
C GLY A 123 0.13 16.10 0.89
N LEU A 124 0.22 15.51 -0.31
CA LEU A 124 0.85 14.21 -0.49
C LEU A 124 2.35 14.30 -0.22
N ARG A 125 2.91 13.37 0.58
CA ARG A 125 4.33 13.42 0.99
C ARG A 125 5.15 12.19 0.61
N SER A 126 4.50 11.08 0.29
CA SER A 126 5.19 9.83 -0.05
C SER A 126 4.54 9.15 -1.24
N LEU A 127 5.35 8.68 -2.18
CA LEU A 127 4.91 7.95 -3.36
C LEU A 127 5.43 6.51 -3.35
N ASN A 128 4.57 5.57 -3.74
CA ASN A 128 4.97 4.26 -4.23
C ASN A 128 4.51 4.18 -5.68
N VAL A 129 5.44 4.04 -6.60
CA VAL A 129 5.16 3.90 -8.04
C VAL A 129 5.43 2.47 -8.45
N SER A 130 4.49 1.83 -9.13
CA SER A 130 4.66 0.46 -9.59
C SER A 130 5.38 0.44 -10.94
N ILE A 131 6.56 -0.20 -10.98
CA ILE A 131 7.35 -0.40 -12.20
C ILE A 131 7.92 -1.82 -12.16
N ASP A 132 7.28 -2.74 -12.89
CA ASP A 132 7.63 -4.15 -12.84
C ASP A 132 8.78 -4.53 -13.77
N SER A 133 9.21 -3.64 -14.66
CA SER A 133 10.36 -3.85 -15.57
C SER A 133 10.91 -2.51 -16.02
N LEU A 134 12.21 -2.46 -16.30
CA LEU A 134 12.89 -1.33 -16.96
C LEU A 134 13.06 -1.57 -18.48
N ASP A 135 12.69 -2.74 -18.99
CA ASP A 135 12.54 -2.99 -20.42
C ASP A 135 11.11 -2.64 -20.88
N PRO A 136 10.94 -1.73 -21.88
CA PRO A 136 9.61 -1.30 -22.32
C PRO A 136 8.72 -2.42 -22.84
N ARG A 137 9.29 -3.43 -23.49
CA ARG A 137 8.52 -4.57 -24.02
C ARG A 137 8.06 -5.47 -22.90
N GLN A 138 8.96 -5.74 -21.95
CA GLN A 138 8.64 -6.57 -20.79
C GLN A 138 7.63 -5.85 -19.88
N PHE A 139 7.78 -4.54 -19.68
CA PHE A 139 6.81 -3.72 -18.96
C PHE A 139 5.41 -3.83 -19.59
N GLN A 140 5.32 -3.70 -20.92
CA GLN A 140 4.06 -3.83 -21.65
C GLN A 140 3.47 -5.23 -21.53
N LEU A 141 4.29 -6.28 -21.60
CA LEU A 141 3.83 -7.67 -21.42
C LEU A 141 3.23 -7.91 -20.03
N ILE A 142 3.81 -7.32 -18.99
CA ILE A 142 3.35 -7.49 -17.60
C ILE A 142 2.11 -6.63 -17.32
N THR A 143 2.10 -5.36 -17.77
CA THR A 143 1.11 -4.36 -17.37
C THR A 143 -0.02 -4.15 -18.37
N GLY A 144 0.14 -4.60 -19.60
CA GLY A 144 -0.76 -4.34 -20.72
C GLY A 144 -0.63 -2.94 -21.34
N GLU A 145 0.33 -2.10 -20.87
CA GLU A 145 0.43 -0.69 -21.25
C GLU A 145 1.86 -0.28 -21.64
N ASN A 146 2.01 0.49 -22.71
CA ASN A 146 3.30 1.03 -23.14
C ASN A 146 3.52 2.44 -22.55
N LYS A 147 3.71 2.52 -21.22
CA LYS A 147 3.79 3.78 -20.45
C LYS A 147 5.09 3.96 -19.66
N LEU A 148 6.06 3.05 -19.77
CA LEU A 148 7.27 3.08 -18.95
C LEU A 148 8.01 4.42 -19.04
N ALA A 149 8.25 4.93 -20.25
CA ALA A 149 9.00 6.17 -20.45
C ALA A 149 8.31 7.38 -19.79
N GLU A 150 6.96 7.47 -19.87
CA GLU A 150 6.19 8.52 -19.24
C GLU A 150 6.25 8.42 -17.70
N ILE A 151 6.21 7.19 -17.17
CA ILE A 151 6.28 6.93 -15.73
C ILE A 151 7.66 7.28 -15.18
N LEU A 152 8.73 6.91 -15.87
CA LEU A 152 10.11 7.28 -15.48
C LEU A 152 10.30 8.80 -15.49
N ALA A 153 9.85 9.49 -16.54
CA ALA A 153 9.85 10.96 -16.57
C ALA A 153 8.99 11.57 -15.45
N GLY A 154 7.91 10.88 -15.04
CA GLY A 154 7.09 11.27 -13.90
C GLY A 154 7.81 11.18 -12.56
N LEU A 155 8.75 10.23 -12.38
CA LEU A 155 9.59 10.15 -11.18
C LEU A 155 10.48 11.40 -11.06
N ASP A 156 11.07 11.86 -12.15
CA ASP A 156 11.91 13.07 -12.17
C ASP A 156 11.08 14.31 -11.79
N VAL A 157 9.88 14.46 -12.36
CA VAL A 157 8.96 15.54 -11.98
C VAL A 157 8.54 15.45 -10.51
N ALA A 158 8.30 14.27 -9.99
CA ALA A 158 7.97 14.09 -8.58
C ALA A 158 9.14 14.49 -7.65
N GLN A 159 10.38 14.16 -8.01
CA GLN A 159 11.56 14.61 -7.26
C GLN A 159 11.69 16.14 -7.28
N GLN A 160 11.48 16.77 -8.43
CA GLN A 160 11.49 18.22 -8.59
C GLN A 160 10.37 18.91 -7.81
N ALA A 161 9.19 18.30 -7.75
CA ALA A 161 8.06 18.79 -6.94
C ALA A 161 8.31 18.73 -5.42
N GLY A 162 9.37 18.05 -4.98
CA GLY A 162 9.78 17.99 -3.56
C GLY A 162 9.48 16.67 -2.85
N PHE A 163 9.01 15.64 -3.54
CA PHE A 163 8.85 14.33 -2.92
C PHE A 163 10.22 13.75 -2.52
N ARG A 164 10.42 13.54 -1.20
CA ARG A 164 11.67 12.98 -0.64
C ARG A 164 11.57 11.48 -0.35
N LYS A 165 10.34 10.93 -0.31
CA LYS A 165 10.10 9.52 -0.03
C LYS A 165 9.42 8.86 -1.22
N ILE A 166 10.20 8.58 -2.27
CA ILE A 166 9.74 7.86 -3.46
C ILE A 166 10.19 6.41 -3.35
N LYS A 167 9.27 5.49 -3.59
CA LYS A 167 9.51 4.06 -3.64
C LYS A 167 9.01 3.52 -4.97
N VAL A 168 9.80 2.66 -5.58
CA VAL A 168 9.40 1.90 -6.78
C VAL A 168 9.11 0.47 -6.36
N ASN A 169 7.90 0.01 -6.59
CA ASN A 169 7.49 -1.37 -6.31
C ASN A 169 7.59 -2.18 -7.60
N THR A 170 8.25 -3.33 -7.51
CA THR A 170 8.42 -4.31 -8.58
C THR A 170 8.02 -5.67 -8.06
N VAL A 171 7.00 -6.29 -8.62
CA VAL A 171 6.66 -7.68 -8.29
C VAL A 171 7.65 -8.61 -8.97
N LEU A 172 8.29 -9.50 -8.21
CA LEU A 172 9.20 -10.52 -8.74
C LEU A 172 8.38 -11.60 -9.44
N LEU A 173 8.61 -11.74 -10.73
CA LEU A 173 7.89 -12.68 -11.60
C LEU A 173 8.90 -13.60 -12.32
N LYS A 174 8.93 -14.87 -11.90
CA LYS A 174 9.76 -15.90 -12.53
C LYS A 174 9.49 -16.00 -14.03
N ASN A 175 10.55 -16.08 -14.82
CA ASN A 175 10.53 -16.13 -16.28
C ASN A 175 9.97 -14.87 -16.98
N LEU A 176 9.78 -13.78 -16.25
CA LEU A 176 9.35 -12.48 -16.79
C LEU A 176 10.36 -11.38 -16.50
N ASN A 177 10.57 -11.01 -15.24
CA ASN A 177 11.49 -9.93 -14.85
C ASN A 177 12.56 -10.36 -13.83
N ASP A 178 12.63 -11.62 -13.46
CA ASP A 178 13.58 -12.18 -12.49
C ASP A 178 15.06 -12.04 -12.91
N HIS A 179 15.32 -11.88 -14.20
CA HIS A 179 16.66 -11.65 -14.77
C HIS A 179 17.07 -10.16 -14.75
N GLU A 180 16.15 -9.22 -14.48
CA GLU A 180 16.42 -7.78 -14.57
C GLU A 180 17.08 -7.17 -13.32
N LEU A 181 17.37 -7.95 -12.27
CA LEU A 181 17.93 -7.40 -11.02
C LEU A 181 19.18 -6.55 -11.25
N SER A 182 20.10 -6.99 -12.12
CA SER A 182 21.33 -6.23 -12.42
C SER A 182 21.03 -4.89 -13.11
N GLN A 183 20.00 -4.84 -13.96
CA GLN A 183 19.57 -3.62 -14.63
C GLN A 183 18.93 -2.65 -13.62
N PHE A 184 18.07 -3.15 -12.72
CA PHE A 184 17.52 -2.35 -11.63
C PHE A 184 18.61 -1.81 -10.70
N LEU A 185 19.60 -2.61 -10.35
CA LEU A 185 20.73 -2.16 -9.54
C LEU A 185 21.52 -1.05 -10.23
N PHE A 186 21.85 -1.22 -11.51
CA PHE A 186 22.53 -0.20 -12.29
C PHE A 186 21.75 1.13 -12.31
N TRP A 187 20.45 1.07 -12.57
CA TRP A 187 19.58 2.25 -12.55
C TRP A 187 19.51 2.90 -11.16
N LEU A 188 19.40 2.09 -10.10
CA LEU A 188 19.28 2.55 -8.72
C LEU A 188 20.52 3.30 -8.21
N LYS A 189 21.71 3.06 -8.82
CA LYS A 189 22.98 3.63 -8.37
C LYS A 189 22.91 5.16 -8.25
N ASN A 190 22.22 5.83 -9.19
CA ASN A 190 22.09 7.29 -9.24
C ASN A 190 20.68 7.79 -8.93
N GLN A 191 19.81 6.96 -8.37
CA GLN A 191 18.42 7.34 -8.06
C GLN A 191 18.23 7.39 -6.54
N PRO A 192 17.84 8.55 -5.94
CA PRO A 192 17.60 8.66 -4.51
C PRO A 192 16.21 8.09 -4.13
N ILE A 193 15.94 6.87 -4.53
CA ILE A 193 14.68 6.16 -4.33
C ILE A 193 14.88 4.84 -3.60
N GLN A 194 13.81 4.23 -3.11
CA GLN A 194 13.82 2.88 -2.59
C GLN A 194 13.15 1.93 -3.58
N LEU A 195 13.94 1.07 -4.24
CA LEU A 195 13.40 -0.05 -5.03
C LEU A 195 12.87 -1.13 -4.09
N ARG A 196 11.65 -1.59 -4.30
CA ARG A 196 11.03 -2.67 -3.52
C ARG A 196 10.71 -3.85 -4.41
N LEU A 197 11.41 -4.93 -4.20
CA LEU A 197 11.16 -6.20 -4.82
C LEU A 197 10.18 -6.99 -3.95
N ILE A 198 9.06 -7.39 -4.53
CA ILE A 198 7.92 -7.99 -3.81
C ILE A 198 7.70 -9.39 -4.36
N GLU A 199 7.75 -10.40 -3.51
CA GLU A 199 7.35 -11.75 -3.90
C GLU A 199 5.88 -11.73 -4.36
N LEU A 200 5.61 -12.42 -5.46
CA LEU A 200 4.23 -12.62 -5.93
C LEU A 200 3.42 -13.31 -4.84
N MET A 201 2.27 -12.75 -4.51
CA MET A 201 1.36 -13.26 -3.48
C MET A 201 0.21 -14.01 -4.16
N GLN A 202 -0.10 -15.20 -3.65
CA GLN A 202 -1.27 -15.94 -4.10
C GLN A 202 -2.54 -15.19 -3.68
N THR A 203 -3.47 -15.00 -4.60
CA THR A 203 -4.81 -14.46 -4.37
C THR A 203 -5.83 -15.31 -5.12
N GLY A 204 -6.89 -15.72 -4.44
CA GLY A 204 -8.08 -16.39 -4.97
C GLY A 204 -7.87 -17.26 -6.22
N ALA A 205 -8.41 -16.82 -7.35
CA ALA A 205 -8.46 -17.57 -8.62
C ALA A 205 -7.10 -17.70 -9.37
N MET A 206 -5.95 -17.33 -8.76
CA MET A 206 -4.68 -17.22 -9.48
C MET A 206 -3.68 -18.37 -9.28
N ASP A 207 -4.09 -19.51 -8.76
CA ASP A 207 -3.21 -20.64 -8.41
C ASP A 207 -2.26 -21.08 -9.54
N ALA A 208 -2.74 -21.27 -10.77
CA ALA A 208 -1.90 -21.69 -11.89
C ALA A 208 -0.88 -20.62 -12.29
N ARG A 209 -1.22 -19.33 -12.22
CA ARG A 209 -0.29 -18.22 -12.50
C ARG A 209 0.70 -18.05 -11.38
N PHE A 210 0.26 -18.19 -10.13
CA PHE A 210 1.13 -18.16 -8.96
C PHE A 210 2.21 -19.25 -9.09
N GLN A 211 1.84 -20.51 -9.31
CA GLN A 211 2.78 -21.62 -9.47
C GLN A 211 3.81 -21.37 -10.59
N LYS A 212 3.36 -20.77 -11.70
CA LYS A 212 4.22 -20.50 -12.87
C LYS A 212 5.20 -19.36 -12.63
N HIS A 213 4.80 -18.31 -11.90
CA HIS A 213 5.54 -17.05 -11.83
C HIS A 213 6.03 -16.68 -10.44
N HIS A 214 5.69 -17.44 -9.40
CA HIS A 214 6.22 -17.20 -8.06
C HIS A 214 7.72 -17.43 -8.01
N GLN A 215 8.42 -16.48 -7.39
CA GLN A 215 9.84 -16.56 -7.08
C GLN A 215 10.10 -16.00 -5.70
N SER A 216 10.83 -16.77 -4.87
CA SER A 216 11.26 -16.31 -3.56
C SER A 216 12.27 -15.16 -3.66
N GLY A 217 12.17 -14.19 -2.75
CA GLY A 217 13.15 -13.11 -2.59
C GLY A 217 14.44 -13.55 -1.88
N LEU A 218 14.50 -14.75 -1.29
CA LEU A 218 15.67 -15.22 -0.57
C LEU A 218 16.96 -15.27 -1.42
N PRO A 219 16.95 -15.73 -2.69
CA PRO A 219 18.13 -15.67 -3.55
C PRO A 219 18.61 -14.23 -3.79
N VAL A 220 17.67 -13.28 -3.93
CA VAL A 220 17.98 -11.86 -4.07
C VAL A 220 18.64 -11.34 -2.79
N LYS A 221 18.08 -11.64 -1.62
CA LYS A 221 18.68 -11.29 -0.32
C LYS A 221 20.12 -11.81 -0.19
N ALA A 222 20.31 -13.10 -0.50
CA ALA A 222 21.65 -13.71 -0.44
C ALA A 222 22.66 -13.04 -1.40
N ARG A 223 22.22 -12.64 -2.59
CA ARG A 223 23.04 -11.90 -3.54
C ARG A 223 23.40 -10.52 -3.01
N LEU A 224 22.45 -9.74 -2.51
CA LEU A 224 22.68 -8.40 -1.94
C LEU A 224 23.74 -8.44 -0.82
N LEU A 225 23.60 -9.38 0.12
CA LEU A 225 24.54 -9.52 1.23
C LEU A 225 25.96 -9.87 0.74
N ARG A 226 26.11 -10.74 -0.27
CA ARG A 226 27.41 -11.06 -0.89
C ARG A 226 28.03 -9.87 -1.62
N GLU A 227 27.20 -9.00 -2.19
CA GLU A 227 27.63 -7.79 -2.91
C GLU A 227 27.87 -6.59 -1.96
N GLY A 228 27.84 -6.78 -0.63
CA GLY A 228 28.19 -5.76 0.36
C GLY A 228 27.02 -4.85 0.79
N TRP A 229 25.78 -5.18 0.43
CA TRP A 229 24.62 -4.46 0.93
C TRP A 229 24.40 -4.74 2.42
N ILE A 230 24.09 -3.69 3.19
CA ILE A 230 23.92 -3.73 4.65
C ILE A 230 22.44 -3.60 4.97
N GLN A 231 21.89 -4.57 5.71
CA GLN A 231 20.50 -4.52 6.17
C GLN A 231 20.32 -3.41 7.20
N GLN A 232 19.28 -2.59 7.01
CA GLN A 232 18.96 -1.48 7.88
C GLN A 232 17.97 -1.89 8.96
N ASN A 233 18.06 -1.25 10.13
CA ASN A 233 17.08 -1.41 11.19
C ASN A 233 15.72 -0.84 10.76
N ARG A 234 14.65 -1.49 11.19
CA ARG A 234 13.28 -1.08 10.87
C ARG A 234 12.78 -0.06 11.89
N GLU A 235 12.16 1.00 11.41
CA GLU A 235 11.42 1.96 12.23
C GLU A 235 9.97 1.52 12.48
N LEU A 236 9.34 2.06 13.54
CA LEU A 236 7.97 1.71 13.96
C LEU A 236 6.91 1.95 12.86
N THR A 237 7.07 3.01 12.08
CA THR A 237 6.15 3.41 11.00
C THR A 237 6.47 2.79 9.64
N ASP A 238 7.51 1.95 9.57
CA ASP A 238 7.92 1.30 8.35
C ASP A 238 6.93 0.22 7.90
N GLY A 239 6.94 -0.04 6.60
CA GLY A 239 6.23 -1.16 5.99
C GLY A 239 6.96 -2.49 6.23
N PRO A 240 6.51 -3.59 5.60
CA PRO A 240 7.04 -4.93 5.85
C PRO A 240 8.37 -5.22 5.15
N ALA A 241 8.94 -4.26 4.41
CA ALA A 241 10.16 -4.49 3.64
C ALA A 241 11.38 -4.61 4.57
N GLU A 242 12.22 -5.61 4.34
CA GLU A 242 13.61 -5.60 4.80
C GLU A 242 14.40 -4.66 3.89
N VAL A 243 15.01 -3.62 4.45
CA VAL A 243 15.67 -2.57 3.69
C VAL A 243 17.19 -2.75 3.74
N PHE A 244 17.84 -2.55 2.59
CA PHE A 244 19.29 -2.66 2.42
C PHE A 244 19.84 -1.37 1.79
N SER A 245 21.01 -0.92 2.24
CA SER A 245 21.78 0.18 1.66
C SER A 245 23.20 -0.26 1.28
N HIS A 246 23.80 0.45 0.35
CA HIS A 246 25.18 0.22 -0.08
C HIS A 246 25.88 1.57 -0.29
N PRO A 247 27.14 1.76 0.12
CA PRO A 247 27.84 3.06 0.03
C PRO A 247 27.96 3.62 -1.39
N ASP A 248 28.04 2.76 -2.41
CA ASP A 248 28.16 3.16 -3.81
C ASP A 248 26.82 3.51 -4.48
N TYR A 249 25.70 3.45 -3.76
CA TYR A 249 24.35 3.68 -4.28
C TYR A 249 23.66 4.82 -3.54
N GLN A 250 23.01 5.70 -4.29
CA GLN A 250 22.12 6.71 -3.72
C GLN A 250 20.80 6.10 -3.22
N GLY A 251 20.35 5.07 -3.91
CA GLY A 251 19.10 4.40 -3.59
C GLY A 251 19.25 3.24 -2.63
N GLN A 252 18.13 2.71 -2.19
CA GLN A 252 18.01 1.57 -1.28
C GLN A 252 17.22 0.45 -1.94
N ILE A 253 17.40 -0.78 -1.46
CA ILE A 253 16.59 -1.93 -1.85
C ILE A 253 15.75 -2.38 -0.67
N GLY A 254 14.47 -2.64 -0.89
CA GLY A 254 13.57 -3.26 0.06
C GLY A 254 13.09 -4.61 -0.46
N LEU A 255 13.12 -5.65 0.36
CA LEU A 255 12.55 -6.95 0.03
C LEU A 255 11.27 -7.17 0.82
N ILE A 256 10.17 -7.48 0.13
CA ILE A 256 8.89 -7.86 0.74
C ILE A 256 8.66 -9.33 0.43
N MET A 257 8.84 -10.17 1.47
CA MET A 257 8.83 -11.62 1.38
C MET A 257 7.69 -12.19 2.26
N PRO A 258 6.43 -12.22 1.77
CA PRO A 258 5.28 -12.64 2.57
C PRO A 258 5.37 -14.08 3.07
N TYR A 259 6.13 -14.91 2.37
CA TYR A 259 6.35 -16.31 2.73
C TYR A 259 7.50 -16.52 3.73
N SER A 260 8.11 -15.44 4.24
CA SER A 260 9.09 -15.55 5.33
C SER A 260 8.41 -15.78 6.68
N LYS A 261 9.09 -16.53 7.57
CA LYS A 261 8.54 -17.02 8.83
C LYS A 261 7.90 -15.96 9.73
N ASP A 262 8.51 -14.77 9.83
CA ASP A 262 8.08 -13.74 10.79
C ASP A 262 7.40 -12.53 10.13
N PHE A 263 6.94 -12.68 8.89
CA PHE A 263 6.36 -11.58 8.12
C PHE A 263 5.18 -10.90 8.80
N CYS A 264 4.32 -11.67 9.49
CA CYS A 264 3.13 -11.17 10.15
C CYS A 264 3.36 -10.67 11.58
N ALA A 265 4.45 -11.06 12.24
CA ALA A 265 4.74 -10.71 13.62
C ALA A 265 4.78 -9.20 13.86
N ASN A 266 5.28 -8.45 12.87
CA ASN A 266 5.39 -7.00 12.91
C ASN A 266 4.37 -6.29 12.02
N CYS A 267 3.21 -6.89 11.78
CA CYS A 267 2.17 -6.28 10.95
C CYS A 267 1.55 -5.07 11.68
N ASN A 268 1.63 -3.89 11.06
CA ASN A 268 1.10 -2.64 11.60
C ASN A 268 0.02 -2.01 10.71
N ARG A 269 -0.64 -2.79 9.83
CA ARG A 269 -1.51 -2.27 8.78
C ARG A 269 -2.93 -2.79 8.90
N LEU A 270 -3.87 -1.88 8.71
CA LEU A 270 -5.27 -2.14 8.44
C LEU A 270 -5.63 -1.62 7.05
N ARG A 271 -6.76 -2.06 6.50
CA ARG A 271 -7.21 -1.66 5.17
C ARG A 271 -8.68 -1.29 5.19
N ILE A 272 -9.04 -0.24 4.44
CA ILE A 272 -10.42 0.08 4.10
C ILE A 272 -10.58 -0.06 2.60
N SER A 273 -11.58 -0.82 2.17
CA SER A 273 -11.93 -0.94 0.76
C SER A 273 -12.60 0.33 0.23
N SER A 274 -12.65 0.49 -1.08
CA SER A 274 -13.29 1.63 -1.75
C SER A 274 -14.79 1.77 -1.47
N ILE A 275 -15.42 0.71 -0.95
CA ILE A 275 -16.85 0.67 -0.57
C ILE A 275 -17.08 0.71 0.94
N GLY A 276 -16.03 0.99 1.75
CA GLY A 276 -16.15 1.19 3.19
C GLY A 276 -16.18 -0.08 4.03
N LYS A 277 -15.52 -1.17 3.60
CA LYS A 277 -15.31 -2.36 4.44
C LYS A 277 -13.92 -2.33 5.07
N LEU A 278 -13.83 -2.64 6.37
CA LEU A 278 -12.56 -2.83 7.09
C LEU A 278 -12.04 -4.24 6.85
N HIS A 279 -10.85 -4.36 6.29
CA HIS A 279 -10.12 -5.62 6.13
C HIS A 279 -8.92 -5.66 7.06
N LEU A 280 -8.84 -6.68 7.89
CA LEU A 280 -7.80 -6.87 8.89
C LEU A 280 -6.51 -7.41 8.28
N CYS A 281 -6.61 -8.12 7.15
CA CYS A 281 -5.52 -8.70 6.39
C CYS A 281 -5.78 -8.59 4.89
N LEU A 282 -4.73 -8.69 4.07
CA LEU A 282 -4.86 -8.82 2.61
C LEU A 282 -5.45 -10.18 2.21
N PHE A 283 -5.14 -11.20 3.00
CA PHE A 283 -5.54 -12.61 2.82
C PHE A 283 -6.59 -13.02 3.87
N GLY A 284 -7.47 -12.09 4.23
CA GLY A 284 -8.49 -12.32 5.26
C GLY A 284 -9.82 -12.77 4.68
N GLU A 285 -10.78 -12.79 5.58
CA GLU A 285 -12.19 -13.05 5.31
C GLU A 285 -12.87 -11.80 4.73
N GLU A 286 -14.19 -11.87 4.55
CA GLU A 286 -14.97 -10.69 4.17
C GLU A 286 -14.76 -9.55 5.16
N GLY A 287 -14.61 -8.33 4.63
CA GLY A 287 -14.37 -7.16 5.46
C GLY A 287 -15.60 -6.77 6.30
N VAL A 288 -15.35 -6.18 7.48
CA VAL A 288 -16.40 -5.63 8.36
C VAL A 288 -17.01 -4.38 7.70
N PRO A 289 -18.33 -4.32 7.46
CA PRO A 289 -18.96 -3.14 6.87
C PRO A 289 -18.92 -1.98 7.85
N LEU A 290 -18.50 -0.79 7.36
CA LEU A 290 -18.44 0.46 8.13
C LEU A 290 -19.25 1.58 7.50
N ARG A 291 -19.69 1.45 6.23
CA ARG A 291 -20.24 2.56 5.45
C ARG A 291 -21.54 3.13 6.03
N ASP A 292 -22.35 2.31 6.65
CA ASP A 292 -23.56 2.72 7.37
C ASP A 292 -23.27 3.70 8.51
N LEU A 293 -22.06 3.66 9.07
CA LEU A 293 -21.57 4.56 10.14
C LEU A 293 -20.74 5.74 9.62
N LEU A 294 -20.73 5.96 8.32
CA LEU A 294 -20.00 7.06 7.68
C LEU A 294 -20.95 8.16 7.17
N GLN A 295 -22.20 8.18 7.58
CA GLN A 295 -23.21 9.09 7.03
C GLN A 295 -23.22 10.44 7.74
N THR A 296 -22.98 10.45 9.05
CA THR A 296 -22.90 11.67 9.86
C THR A 296 -21.72 11.65 10.83
N ASP A 297 -21.33 12.81 11.36
CA ASP A 297 -20.19 12.93 12.26
C ASP A 297 -20.51 12.38 13.68
N GLU A 298 -21.82 12.38 14.06
CA GLU A 298 -22.31 11.87 15.35
C GLU A 298 -22.10 10.35 15.50
N GLN A 299 -21.97 9.62 14.39
CA GLN A 299 -21.75 8.17 14.37
C GLN A 299 -20.31 7.76 14.74
N ASN A 300 -19.43 8.72 14.99
CA ASN A 300 -17.99 8.45 15.20
C ASN A 300 -17.71 7.49 16.36
N ASN A 301 -18.42 7.61 17.50
CA ASN A 301 -18.21 6.72 18.65
C ASN A 301 -18.62 5.27 18.34
N GLU A 302 -19.71 5.07 17.59
CA GLU A 302 -20.14 3.74 17.16
C GLU A 302 -19.16 3.16 16.12
N LEU A 303 -18.66 3.99 15.22
CA LEU A 303 -17.65 3.62 14.24
C LEU A 303 -16.35 3.15 14.91
N GLN A 304 -15.86 3.88 15.93
CA GLN A 304 -14.70 3.47 16.72
C GLN A 304 -14.94 2.11 17.38
N SER A 305 -16.11 1.93 18.02
CA SER A 305 -16.49 0.69 18.70
C SER A 305 -16.49 -0.50 17.73
N ARG A 306 -17.09 -0.33 16.54
CA ARG A 306 -17.14 -1.37 15.50
C ARG A 306 -15.76 -1.72 14.96
N ILE A 307 -14.87 -0.73 14.78
CA ILE A 307 -13.46 -0.96 14.37
C ILE A 307 -12.72 -1.76 15.43
N LEU A 308 -12.83 -1.38 16.70
CA LEU A 308 -12.14 -2.06 17.81
C LEU A 308 -12.66 -3.48 17.98
N GLN A 309 -13.96 -3.68 17.92
CA GLN A 309 -14.57 -5.04 17.96
C GLN A 309 -14.10 -5.86 16.76
N GLY A 310 -14.11 -5.32 15.56
CA GLY A 310 -13.58 -6.00 14.38
C GLY A 310 -12.15 -6.47 14.57
N LEU A 311 -11.30 -5.64 15.19
CA LEU A 311 -9.89 -5.90 15.37
C LEU A 311 -9.61 -7.14 16.26
N THR A 312 -10.53 -7.51 17.15
CA THR A 312 -10.41 -8.74 17.98
C THR A 312 -10.38 -10.02 17.15
N HIS A 313 -10.91 -9.99 15.92
CA HIS A 313 -10.92 -11.12 14.98
C HIS A 313 -9.66 -11.19 14.10
N LYS A 314 -8.68 -10.29 14.29
CA LYS A 314 -7.47 -10.31 13.48
C LYS A 314 -6.62 -11.54 13.82
N ARG A 315 -6.38 -12.38 12.80
CA ARG A 315 -5.57 -13.59 12.93
C ARG A 315 -4.09 -13.26 13.19
N GLU A 316 -3.38 -14.20 13.81
CA GLU A 316 -1.93 -14.09 14.05
C GLU A 316 -1.14 -14.00 12.73
N THR A 317 -1.44 -14.86 11.79
CA THR A 317 -0.78 -14.93 10.47
C THR A 317 -1.80 -14.97 9.34
N HIS A 318 -1.32 -14.90 8.10
CA HIS A 318 -2.14 -14.94 6.88
C HIS A 318 -2.35 -16.35 6.31
N PHE A 319 -1.74 -17.39 6.88
CA PHE A 319 -1.87 -18.80 6.45
C PHE A 319 -1.55 -19.10 4.98
N LEU A 320 -0.84 -18.22 4.26
CA LEU A 320 -0.39 -18.51 2.89
C LEU A 320 0.52 -19.74 2.79
N HIS A 321 1.23 -20.06 3.86
CA HIS A 321 2.05 -21.28 3.95
C HIS A 321 1.20 -22.55 3.88
N ASP A 322 -0.04 -22.47 4.35
CA ASP A 322 -1.00 -23.55 4.38
C ASP A 322 -1.92 -23.56 3.13
N GLY A 323 -1.60 -22.69 2.15
CA GLY A 323 -2.39 -22.55 0.92
C GLY A 323 -3.68 -21.73 1.08
N ASP A 324 -3.95 -21.15 2.24
CA ASP A 324 -5.11 -20.28 2.48
C ASP A 324 -4.77 -18.84 2.02
N SER A 325 -5.24 -18.48 0.84
CA SER A 325 -5.11 -17.13 0.25
C SER A 325 -6.24 -16.17 0.64
N GLY A 326 -7.19 -16.63 1.47
CA GLY A 326 -8.39 -15.89 1.86
C GLY A 326 -9.37 -15.69 0.68
N VAL A 327 -10.35 -14.81 0.90
CA VAL A 327 -11.45 -14.56 -0.06
C VAL A 327 -11.21 -13.34 -0.97
N THR A 328 -10.06 -12.69 -0.90
CA THR A 328 -9.75 -11.51 -1.72
C THR A 328 -9.61 -11.92 -3.19
N PRO A 329 -10.52 -11.51 -4.08
CA PRO A 329 -10.54 -11.99 -5.47
C PRO A 329 -9.36 -11.44 -6.28
N HIS A 330 -8.94 -10.20 -6.00
CA HIS A 330 -7.80 -9.53 -6.63
C HIS A 330 -7.32 -8.35 -5.77
N LEU A 331 -6.04 -7.98 -5.95
CA LEU A 331 -5.38 -6.97 -5.13
C LEU A 331 -6.02 -5.58 -5.23
N ALA A 332 -6.62 -5.22 -6.37
CA ALA A 332 -7.24 -3.91 -6.59
C ALA A 332 -8.49 -3.66 -5.73
N SER A 333 -9.19 -4.71 -5.26
CA SER A 333 -10.43 -4.58 -4.49
C SER A 333 -10.22 -3.95 -3.11
N ILE A 334 -9.07 -4.19 -2.49
CA ILE A 334 -8.74 -3.70 -1.13
C ILE A 334 -7.41 -2.93 -1.08
N GLY A 335 -6.93 -2.51 -2.23
CA GLY A 335 -5.72 -1.73 -2.36
C GLY A 335 -4.45 -2.52 -2.04
N GLY A 336 -4.06 -3.39 -2.94
CA GLY A 336 -2.86 -4.23 -2.87
C GLY A 336 -1.54 -3.50 -2.75
#